data_c4a353b03591508ab95355f1bfcfd19a
#
_entry.id   c4a353b03591508ab95355f1bfcfd19a
#
_cell.length_a   1.000
_cell.length_b   1.000
_cell.length_c   1.000
_cell.angle_alpha   90.00
_cell.angle_beta   90.00
_cell.angle_gamma   90.00
#
_symmetry.space_group_name_H-M   'P 1'
#
loop_
_entity.id
_entity.type
_entity.pdbx_description
1 polymer ?
#
loop_
_entity_poly.entity_id
_entity_poly.type
_entity_poly.pdbx_seq_one_letter_code
_entity_poly.pdbx_strand_id
1 'polypeptide(L)'
;GFGGEGSGGEYHSIYDSYDHFKKFKDPGAEYGAALTKTGARIMMRLGTADVIPMNFTNFYTTVNEYTNEVKALADQLRNDADMEKKLEKDKVYTLAEDPTLKLQPKVYKGDVPFLDFSSLDNALAKLKSRTEEFQLLYPKAQQLDAAKKKQLNDILYLAERSLVQQNGLPRRKCFKHQIYAPGFYTGYGVKTLPGIREGLEENQWKEAQDNIRIVALTLDQFTQQLEAAN
;
A
#
# COMPACT_ATOMS: atom_id res chain seq x y z
N GLY A 1 0.39 13.65 -1.21
CA GLY A 1 1.40 14.70 -1.09
C GLY A 1 1.32 15.70 -2.21
N PHE A 2 1.76 16.91 -1.95
CA PHE A 2 1.95 17.93 -2.98
C PHE A 2 3.44 18.03 -3.24
N GLY A 3 3.87 17.69 -4.43
CA GLY A 3 5.24 17.77 -4.85
C GLY A 3 5.33 17.86 -6.37
N GLY A 4 6.42 18.40 -6.85
CA GLY A 4 6.80 18.32 -8.25
C GLY A 4 7.95 17.34 -8.39
N GLU A 5 8.00 16.61 -9.48
CA GLU A 5 9.20 15.89 -9.86
C GLU A 5 10.18 16.87 -10.48
N GLY A 6 11.39 16.90 -9.98
CA GLY A 6 12.49 17.69 -10.52
C GLY A 6 13.76 16.86 -10.51
N SER A 7 14.52 16.93 -11.60
CA SER A 7 15.88 16.39 -11.67
C SER A 7 16.87 17.37 -11.05
N GLY A 8 16.87 17.51 -9.72
CA GLY A 8 17.81 18.33 -9.01
C GLY A 8 18.95 17.49 -8.46
N GLY A 9 20.18 17.75 -8.85
CA GLY A 9 21.36 17.06 -8.33
C GLY A 9 21.83 17.59 -6.96
N GLU A 10 21.13 18.56 -6.37
CA GLU A 10 21.49 19.17 -5.11
C GLU A 10 21.01 18.41 -3.87
N TYR A 11 19.97 17.57 -4.01
CA TYR A 11 19.41 16.80 -2.88
C TYR A 11 20.48 15.97 -2.18
N HIS A 12 20.61 16.14 -0.86
CA HIS A 12 21.64 15.51 -0.03
C HIS A 12 23.10 15.89 -0.41
N SER A 13 23.31 16.99 -1.14
CA SER A 13 24.63 17.53 -1.41
C SER A 13 24.92 18.76 -0.55
N ILE A 14 26.17 19.27 -0.60
CA ILE A 14 26.57 20.53 0.07
C ILE A 14 25.78 21.74 -0.45
N TYR A 15 25.19 21.62 -1.65
CA TYR A 15 24.38 22.67 -2.27
C TYR A 15 22.92 22.65 -1.81
N ASP A 16 22.50 21.64 -1.05
CA ASP A 16 21.14 21.56 -0.48
C ASP A 16 21.03 22.50 0.74
N SER A 17 21.08 23.78 0.46
CA SER A 17 21.10 24.87 1.45
C SER A 17 20.02 25.91 1.18
N TYR A 18 19.63 26.64 2.23
CA TYR A 18 18.68 27.75 2.12
C TYR A 18 19.17 28.83 1.15
N ASP A 19 20.48 29.16 1.17
CA ASP A 19 21.06 30.17 0.29
C ASP A 19 20.98 29.76 -1.18
N HIS A 20 21.24 28.50 -1.50
CA HIS A 20 21.07 27.97 -2.84
C HIS A 20 19.60 28.02 -3.27
N PHE A 21 18.68 27.60 -2.39
CA PHE A 21 17.25 27.67 -2.66
C PHE A 21 16.80 29.09 -2.98
N LYS A 22 17.16 30.06 -2.11
CA LYS A 22 16.81 31.46 -2.28
C LYS A 22 17.40 32.12 -3.52
N LYS A 23 18.59 31.68 -3.94
CA LYS A 23 19.30 32.29 -5.07
C LYS A 23 18.87 31.70 -6.42
N PHE A 24 18.60 30.39 -6.47
CA PHE A 24 18.46 29.68 -7.75
C PHE A 24 17.13 28.97 -7.95
N LYS A 25 16.40 28.64 -6.87
CA LYS A 25 15.17 27.83 -6.96
C LYS A 25 13.91 28.70 -6.87
N ASP A 26 13.78 29.47 -5.80
CA ASP A 26 12.59 30.30 -5.56
C ASP A 26 12.99 31.65 -4.89
N PRO A 27 13.70 32.53 -5.63
CA PRO A 27 14.22 33.80 -5.09
C PRO A 27 13.16 34.69 -4.47
N GLY A 28 11.97 34.74 -5.07
CA GLY A 28 10.81 35.51 -4.62
C GLY A 28 9.90 34.77 -3.65
N ALA A 29 10.17 33.48 -3.35
CA ALA A 29 9.28 32.58 -2.61
C ALA A 29 7.89 32.44 -3.26
N GLU A 30 7.79 32.60 -4.59
CA GLU A 30 6.52 32.60 -5.33
C GLU A 30 5.93 31.18 -5.43
N TYR A 31 6.77 30.20 -5.73
CA TYR A 31 6.36 28.80 -5.82
C TYR A 31 5.95 28.23 -4.45
N GLY A 32 6.73 28.56 -3.41
CA GLY A 32 6.40 28.21 -2.03
C GLY A 32 5.08 28.82 -1.58
N ALA A 33 4.85 30.10 -1.91
CA ALA A 33 3.59 30.79 -1.61
C ALA A 33 2.41 30.18 -2.39
N ALA A 34 2.59 29.82 -3.67
CA ALA A 34 1.57 29.18 -4.48
C ALA A 34 1.19 27.81 -3.92
N LEU A 35 2.18 26.98 -3.53
CA LEU A 35 1.97 25.68 -2.91
C LEU A 35 1.21 25.81 -1.58
N THR A 36 1.65 26.76 -0.72
CA THR A 36 1.00 27.04 0.57
C THR A 36 -0.45 27.47 0.39
N LYS A 37 -0.74 28.39 -0.54
CA LYS A 37 -2.10 28.83 -0.85
C LYS A 37 -2.98 27.66 -1.34
N THR A 38 -2.42 26.79 -2.17
CA THR A 38 -3.14 25.60 -2.67
C THR A 38 -3.47 24.65 -1.52
N GLY A 39 -2.47 24.31 -0.69
CA GLY A 39 -2.68 23.47 0.49
C GLY A 39 -3.70 24.06 1.46
N ALA A 40 -3.59 25.35 1.79
CA ALA A 40 -4.53 26.03 2.69
C ALA A 40 -5.98 26.03 2.14
N ARG A 41 -6.16 26.24 0.83
CA ARG A 41 -7.50 26.17 0.21
C ARG A 41 -8.10 24.78 0.30
N ILE A 42 -7.31 23.72 0.09
CA ILE A 42 -7.77 22.35 0.22
C ILE A 42 -8.18 22.06 1.67
N MET A 43 -7.33 22.43 2.63
CA MET A 43 -7.62 22.25 4.06
C MET A 43 -8.91 22.97 4.48
N MET A 44 -9.09 24.22 4.03
CA MET A 44 -10.32 24.98 4.32
C MET A 44 -11.55 24.31 3.70
N ARG A 45 -11.47 23.86 2.43
CA ARG A 45 -12.59 23.18 1.78
C ARG A 45 -12.98 21.86 2.47
N LEU A 46 -11.99 21.09 2.89
CA LEU A 46 -12.23 19.85 3.63
C LEU A 46 -12.82 20.13 5.01
N GLY A 47 -12.26 21.13 5.73
CA GLY A 47 -12.70 21.48 7.08
C GLY A 47 -14.06 22.16 7.17
N THR A 48 -14.55 22.76 6.05
CA THR A 48 -15.88 23.41 5.96
C THR A 48 -16.88 22.60 5.14
N ALA A 49 -16.51 21.39 4.67
CA ALA A 49 -17.42 20.54 3.93
C ALA A 49 -18.55 20.03 4.85
N ASP A 50 -19.79 20.16 4.43
CA ASP A 50 -20.95 19.61 5.14
C ASP A 50 -20.87 18.09 5.29
N VAL A 51 -20.37 17.41 4.24
CA VAL A 51 -20.04 15.97 4.24
C VAL A 51 -18.63 15.81 3.72
N ILE A 52 -17.81 15.06 4.45
CA ILE A 52 -16.40 14.80 4.09
C ILE A 52 -16.34 14.14 2.71
N PRO A 53 -15.58 14.72 1.74
CA PRO A 53 -15.54 14.19 0.37
C PRO A 53 -14.64 12.95 0.29
N MET A 54 -15.25 11.77 0.42
CA MET A 54 -14.57 10.47 0.31
C MET A 54 -14.97 9.76 -0.99
N ASN A 55 -13.99 9.10 -1.60
CA ASN A 55 -14.20 8.21 -2.75
C ASN A 55 -13.62 6.84 -2.45
N PHE A 56 -14.46 5.92 -2.01
CA PHE A 56 -14.03 4.59 -1.63
C PHE A 56 -13.86 3.63 -2.81
N THR A 57 -14.41 3.95 -3.98
CA THR A 57 -14.14 3.16 -5.20
C THR A 57 -12.67 3.24 -5.60
N ASN A 58 -12.03 4.40 -5.43
CA ASN A 58 -10.59 4.55 -5.64
C ASN A 58 -9.79 3.71 -4.63
N PHE A 59 -10.22 3.68 -3.36
CA PHE A 59 -9.61 2.82 -2.35
C PHE A 59 -9.68 1.34 -2.75
N TYR A 60 -10.88 0.86 -3.14
CA TYR A 60 -11.03 -0.50 -3.65
C TYR A 60 -10.10 -0.79 -4.83
N THR A 61 -10.05 0.09 -5.84
CA THR A 61 -9.21 -0.08 -7.02
C THR A 61 -7.74 -0.25 -6.61
N THR A 62 -7.24 0.63 -5.75
CA THR A 62 -5.87 0.60 -5.27
C THR A 62 -5.54 -0.69 -4.50
N VAL A 63 -6.41 -1.12 -3.57
CA VAL A 63 -6.17 -2.36 -2.82
C VAL A 63 -6.26 -3.60 -3.71
N ASN A 64 -7.14 -3.57 -4.72
CA ASN A 64 -7.21 -4.64 -5.71
C ASN A 64 -5.93 -4.73 -6.57
N GLU A 65 -5.36 -3.60 -6.98
CA GLU A 65 -4.07 -3.55 -7.66
C GLU A 65 -2.96 -4.14 -6.78
N TYR A 66 -2.86 -3.75 -5.51
CA TYR A 66 -1.89 -4.31 -4.57
C TYR A 66 -2.06 -5.82 -4.38
N THR A 67 -3.31 -6.30 -4.37
CA THR A 67 -3.60 -7.74 -4.28
C THR A 67 -3.12 -8.48 -5.54
N ASN A 68 -3.35 -7.92 -6.72
CA ASN A 68 -2.86 -8.49 -7.96
C ASN A 68 -1.33 -8.51 -8.03
N GLU A 69 -0.66 -7.48 -7.52
CA GLU A 69 0.80 -7.44 -7.42
C GLU A 69 1.36 -8.57 -6.54
N VAL A 70 0.78 -8.80 -5.35
CA VAL A 70 1.28 -9.87 -4.47
C VAL A 70 0.95 -11.27 -5.00
N LYS A 71 -0.15 -11.44 -5.72
CA LYS A 71 -0.45 -12.68 -6.46
C LYS A 71 0.57 -12.94 -7.56
N ALA A 72 0.86 -11.92 -8.37
CA ALA A 72 1.86 -12.01 -9.43
C ALA A 72 3.26 -12.31 -8.85
N LEU A 73 3.62 -11.71 -7.71
CA LEU A 73 4.86 -12.00 -7.01
C LEU A 73 4.92 -13.47 -6.55
N ALA A 74 3.83 -14.00 -5.98
CA ALA A 74 3.77 -15.41 -5.56
C ALA A 74 3.93 -16.37 -6.74
N ASP A 75 3.30 -16.07 -7.89
CA ASP A 75 3.43 -16.85 -9.11
C ASP A 75 4.84 -16.77 -9.71
N GLN A 76 5.44 -15.58 -9.71
CA GLN A 76 6.82 -15.39 -10.15
C GLN A 76 7.79 -16.21 -9.29
N LEU A 77 7.70 -16.12 -7.96
CA LEU A 77 8.56 -16.88 -7.05
C LEU A 77 8.42 -18.40 -7.29
N ARG A 78 7.23 -18.89 -7.58
CA ARG A 78 7.00 -20.31 -7.92
C ARG A 78 7.67 -20.69 -9.24
N ASN A 79 7.48 -19.87 -10.28
CA ASN A 79 8.10 -20.11 -11.58
C ASN A 79 9.64 -20.06 -11.49
N ASP A 80 10.18 -19.13 -10.72
CA ASP A 80 11.63 -19.02 -10.49
C ASP A 80 12.17 -20.26 -9.74
N ALA A 81 11.46 -20.73 -8.73
CA ALA A 81 11.82 -21.94 -8.00
C ALA A 81 11.79 -23.19 -8.89
N ASP A 82 10.76 -23.34 -9.73
CA ASP A 82 10.64 -24.45 -10.68
C ASP A 82 11.78 -24.42 -11.72
N MET A 83 12.14 -23.22 -12.19
CA MET A 83 13.27 -23.03 -13.09
C MET A 83 14.59 -23.40 -12.41
N GLU A 84 14.84 -22.90 -11.20
CA GLU A 84 16.07 -23.22 -10.45
C GLU A 84 16.19 -24.74 -10.16
N LYS A 85 15.08 -25.38 -9.78
CA LYS A 85 15.01 -26.84 -9.59
C LYS A 85 15.40 -27.62 -10.84
N LYS A 86 14.94 -27.17 -12.01
CA LYS A 86 15.32 -27.75 -13.30
C LYS A 86 16.80 -27.55 -13.62
N LEU A 87 17.31 -26.32 -13.45
CA LEU A 87 18.71 -25.99 -13.71
C LEU A 87 19.66 -26.80 -12.80
N GLU A 88 19.28 -27.00 -11.54
CA GLU A 88 20.05 -27.83 -10.60
C GLU A 88 20.04 -29.31 -11.02
N LYS A 89 18.84 -29.83 -11.35
CA LYS A 89 18.68 -31.22 -11.85
C LYS A 89 19.54 -31.47 -13.09
N ASP A 90 19.55 -30.53 -14.03
CA ASP A 90 20.29 -30.61 -15.28
C ASP A 90 21.78 -30.27 -15.09
N LYS A 91 22.24 -29.99 -13.87
CA LYS A 91 23.62 -29.62 -13.49
C LYS A 91 24.19 -28.44 -14.29
N VAL A 92 23.31 -27.54 -14.74
CA VAL A 92 23.70 -26.40 -15.60
C VAL A 92 24.74 -25.53 -14.91
N TYR A 93 24.59 -25.25 -13.63
CA TYR A 93 25.54 -24.42 -12.87
C TYR A 93 26.91 -25.07 -12.77
N THR A 94 26.98 -26.40 -12.53
CA THR A 94 28.25 -27.14 -12.50
C THR A 94 28.93 -27.21 -13.86
N LEU A 95 28.14 -27.34 -14.95
CA LEU A 95 28.67 -27.40 -16.31
C LEU A 95 29.13 -26.03 -16.83
N ALA A 96 28.50 -24.93 -16.34
CA ALA A 96 28.83 -23.56 -16.70
C ALA A 96 29.85 -22.90 -15.76
N GLU A 97 30.32 -23.61 -14.74
CA GLU A 97 31.25 -23.06 -13.75
C GLU A 97 32.62 -22.78 -14.40
N ASP A 98 33.08 -21.54 -14.23
CA ASP A 98 34.47 -21.18 -14.56
C ASP A 98 35.33 -21.48 -13.36
N PRO A 99 36.26 -22.48 -13.46
CA PRO A 99 37.09 -22.90 -12.34
C PRO A 99 38.06 -21.79 -11.87
N THR A 100 38.23 -20.73 -12.64
CA THR A 100 39.07 -19.58 -12.27
C THR A 100 38.33 -18.56 -11.42
N LEU A 101 36.98 -18.57 -11.47
CA LEU A 101 36.10 -17.68 -10.72
C LEU A 101 35.54 -18.46 -9.51
N LYS A 102 35.86 -18.04 -8.29
CA LYS A 102 35.27 -18.62 -7.07
C LYS A 102 33.83 -18.13 -6.86
N LEU A 103 32.96 -18.35 -7.84
CA LEU A 103 31.55 -18.05 -7.75
C LEU A 103 30.82 -19.21 -7.06
N GLN A 104 29.99 -18.90 -6.07
CA GLN A 104 29.12 -19.90 -5.51
C GLN A 104 27.92 -20.09 -6.44
N PRO A 105 27.59 -21.32 -6.87
CA PRO A 105 26.43 -21.57 -7.70
C PRO A 105 25.16 -21.20 -6.91
N LYS A 106 24.15 -20.74 -7.63
CA LYS A 106 22.79 -20.59 -7.06
C LYS A 106 22.31 -21.95 -6.56
N VAL A 107 21.87 -22.01 -5.33
CA VAL A 107 21.31 -23.22 -4.72
C VAL A 107 19.79 -23.10 -4.72
N TYR A 108 19.12 -24.14 -5.19
CA TYR A 108 17.65 -24.25 -5.07
C TYR A 108 17.23 -24.23 -3.60
N LYS A 109 16.33 -23.29 -3.27
CA LYS A 109 15.91 -23.03 -1.88
C LYS A 109 14.66 -23.79 -1.44
N GLY A 110 14.12 -24.64 -2.31
CA GLY A 110 12.93 -25.43 -2.06
C GLY A 110 11.71 -24.93 -2.85
N ASP A 111 10.67 -25.79 -2.90
CA ASP A 111 9.43 -25.48 -3.61
C ASP A 111 8.67 -24.33 -2.94
N VAL A 112 8.05 -23.47 -3.74
CA VAL A 112 7.15 -22.42 -3.28
C VAL A 112 5.74 -23.00 -3.21
N PRO A 113 5.10 -23.04 -2.02
CA PRO A 113 3.77 -23.63 -1.89
C PRO A 113 2.72 -22.76 -2.58
N PHE A 114 1.61 -23.37 -2.91
CA PHE A 114 0.41 -22.65 -3.33
C PHE A 114 -0.17 -21.89 -2.15
N LEU A 115 -0.45 -20.59 -2.34
CA LEU A 115 -1.12 -19.76 -1.36
C LEU A 115 -2.59 -19.55 -1.73
N ASP A 116 -3.47 -19.70 -0.76
CA ASP A 116 -4.90 -19.51 -0.94
C ASP A 116 -5.30 -18.05 -0.70
N PHE A 117 -5.66 -17.34 -1.78
CA PHE A 117 -6.14 -15.97 -1.77
C PHE A 117 -7.67 -15.86 -1.71
N SER A 118 -8.42 -16.96 -1.65
CA SER A 118 -9.89 -16.95 -1.76
C SER A 118 -10.57 -16.05 -0.73
N SER A 119 -10.07 -16.03 0.51
CA SER A 119 -10.62 -15.16 1.56
C SER A 119 -10.45 -13.68 1.21
N LEU A 120 -9.30 -13.30 0.67
CA LEU A 120 -9.01 -11.92 0.27
C LEU A 120 -9.82 -11.51 -0.95
N ASP A 121 -9.97 -12.40 -1.93
CA ASP A 121 -10.79 -12.16 -3.12
C ASP A 121 -12.26 -11.95 -2.75
N ASN A 122 -12.78 -12.76 -1.84
CA ASN A 122 -14.15 -12.61 -1.35
C ASN A 122 -14.35 -11.29 -0.60
N ALA A 123 -13.39 -10.88 0.23
CA ALA A 123 -13.45 -9.60 0.94
C ALA A 123 -13.39 -8.42 -0.04
N LEU A 124 -12.54 -8.50 -1.08
CA LEU A 124 -12.47 -7.49 -2.14
C LEU A 124 -13.78 -7.39 -2.95
N ALA A 125 -14.41 -8.53 -3.26
CA ALA A 125 -15.69 -8.52 -3.97
C ALA A 125 -16.80 -7.83 -3.16
N LYS A 126 -16.87 -8.09 -1.85
CA LYS A 126 -17.79 -7.38 -0.95
C LYS A 126 -17.48 -5.89 -0.88
N LEU A 127 -16.20 -5.53 -0.69
CA LEU A 127 -15.74 -4.15 -0.64
C LEU A 127 -16.13 -3.41 -1.92
N LYS A 128 -15.92 -4.01 -3.09
CA LYS A 128 -16.32 -3.44 -4.39
C LYS A 128 -17.77 -3.05 -4.39
N SER A 129 -18.65 -4.01 -4.08
CA SER A 129 -20.10 -3.77 -4.08
C SER A 129 -20.49 -2.63 -3.14
N ARG A 130 -19.91 -2.57 -1.93
CA ARG A 130 -20.24 -1.54 -0.95
C ARG A 130 -19.69 -0.16 -1.30
N THR A 131 -18.50 -0.11 -1.88
CA THR A 131 -17.95 1.19 -2.33
C THR A 131 -18.72 1.76 -3.51
N GLU A 132 -19.22 0.92 -4.43
CA GLU A 132 -20.07 1.33 -5.53
C GLU A 132 -21.43 1.84 -5.02
N GLU A 133 -22.04 1.13 -4.06
CA GLU A 133 -23.31 1.57 -3.42
C GLU A 133 -23.13 2.90 -2.70
N PHE A 134 -22.09 3.04 -1.88
CA PHE A 134 -21.78 4.30 -1.20
C PHE A 134 -21.62 5.44 -2.20
N GLN A 135 -20.90 5.23 -3.30
CA GLN A 135 -20.68 6.26 -4.31
C GLN A 135 -21.98 6.71 -4.99
N LEU A 136 -22.95 5.81 -5.16
CA LEU A 136 -24.28 6.13 -5.69
C LEU A 136 -25.14 6.93 -4.69
N LEU A 137 -25.00 6.66 -3.41
CA LEU A 137 -25.75 7.33 -2.34
C LEU A 137 -25.14 8.66 -1.91
N TYR A 138 -23.83 8.81 -2.04
CA TYR A 138 -23.05 9.96 -1.56
C TYR A 138 -23.60 11.33 -2.04
N PRO A 139 -24.06 11.55 -3.29
CA PRO A 139 -24.65 12.82 -3.71
C PRO A 139 -25.91 13.20 -2.91
N LYS A 140 -26.67 12.22 -2.42
CA LYS A 140 -27.88 12.44 -1.61
C LYS A 140 -27.55 12.87 -0.19
N ALA A 141 -26.33 12.58 0.28
CA ALA A 141 -25.88 12.95 1.64
C ALA A 141 -25.87 14.48 1.85
N GLN A 142 -25.73 15.25 0.79
CA GLN A 142 -25.83 16.71 0.87
C GLN A 142 -27.22 17.20 1.28
N GLN A 143 -28.26 16.40 1.08
CA GLN A 143 -29.65 16.72 1.40
C GLN A 143 -30.05 16.27 2.81
N LEU A 144 -29.20 15.58 3.54
CA LEU A 144 -29.45 15.14 4.91
C LEU A 144 -29.53 16.35 5.86
N ASP A 145 -30.28 16.18 6.95
CA ASP A 145 -30.25 17.13 8.05
C ASP A 145 -28.87 17.17 8.77
N ALA A 146 -28.65 18.22 9.56
CA ALA A 146 -27.39 18.45 10.22
C ALA A 146 -26.95 17.28 11.16
N ALA A 147 -27.92 16.64 11.84
CA ALA A 147 -27.62 15.54 12.75
C ALA A 147 -27.15 14.30 11.98
N LYS A 148 -27.81 13.95 10.89
CA LYS A 148 -27.42 12.83 10.03
C LYS A 148 -26.10 13.09 9.30
N LYS A 149 -25.86 14.32 8.81
CA LYS A 149 -24.56 14.70 8.25
C LYS A 149 -23.45 14.51 9.27
N LYS A 150 -23.67 14.91 10.52
CA LYS A 150 -22.70 14.71 11.59
C LYS A 150 -22.44 13.23 11.84
N GLN A 151 -23.48 12.40 11.95
CA GLN A 151 -23.31 10.95 12.12
C GLN A 151 -22.52 10.32 10.97
N LEU A 152 -22.86 10.68 9.73
CA LEU A 152 -22.12 10.22 8.54
C LEU A 152 -20.63 10.63 8.61
N ASN A 153 -20.35 11.89 8.92
CA ASN A 153 -19.00 12.39 9.02
C ASN A 153 -18.20 11.69 10.13
N ASP A 154 -18.83 11.38 11.28
CA ASP A 154 -18.20 10.63 12.36
C ASP A 154 -17.79 9.20 11.91
N ILE A 155 -18.58 8.55 11.07
CA ILE A 155 -18.26 7.27 10.45
C ILE A 155 -17.11 7.41 9.43
N LEU A 156 -17.23 8.37 8.51
CA LEU A 156 -16.25 8.60 7.45
C LEU A 156 -14.87 8.96 8.04
N TYR A 157 -14.84 9.83 9.05
CA TYR A 157 -13.63 10.25 9.73
C TYR A 157 -12.86 9.08 10.38
N LEU A 158 -13.59 8.07 10.84
CA LEU A 158 -13.02 6.90 11.52
C LEU A 158 -12.73 5.72 10.58
N ALA A 159 -13.15 5.80 9.30
CA ALA A 159 -13.09 4.66 8.38
C ALA A 159 -11.69 4.04 8.26
N GLU A 160 -10.63 4.84 8.13
CA GLU A 160 -9.27 4.34 8.01
C GLU A 160 -8.79 3.59 9.27
N ARG A 161 -9.34 3.89 10.44
CA ARG A 161 -8.98 3.19 11.69
C ARG A 161 -9.39 1.73 11.70
N SER A 162 -10.35 1.33 10.88
CA SER A 162 -10.74 -0.07 10.71
C SER A 162 -9.71 -0.90 9.93
N LEU A 163 -8.74 -0.23 9.27
CA LEU A 163 -7.64 -0.87 8.55
C LEU A 163 -6.45 -1.25 9.44
N VAL A 164 -6.53 -1.03 10.75
CA VAL A 164 -5.46 -1.38 11.70
C VAL A 164 -5.82 -2.60 12.52
N GLN A 165 -4.82 -3.45 12.78
CA GLN A 165 -4.93 -4.63 13.65
C GLN A 165 -4.10 -4.45 14.91
N GLN A 166 -4.66 -4.80 16.09
CA GLN A 166 -3.99 -4.57 17.38
C GLN A 166 -2.69 -5.35 17.53
N ASN A 167 -2.60 -6.53 16.93
CA ASN A 167 -1.39 -7.35 16.95
C ASN A 167 -0.26 -6.77 16.07
N GLY A 168 -0.59 -5.81 15.21
CA GLY A 168 0.36 -5.17 14.29
C GLY A 168 0.87 -6.12 13.20
N LEU A 169 1.91 -5.66 12.52
CA LEU A 169 2.59 -6.44 11.48
C LEU A 169 3.58 -7.43 12.08
N PRO A 170 3.91 -8.53 11.39
CA PRO A 170 4.93 -9.48 11.81
C PRO A 170 6.22 -8.77 12.21
N ARG A 171 6.84 -9.20 13.31
CA ARG A 171 8.13 -8.71 13.84
C ARG A 171 8.20 -7.22 14.20
N ARG A 172 7.13 -6.42 13.95
CA ARG A 172 7.05 -4.97 14.21
C ARG A 172 5.64 -4.54 14.63
N LYS A 173 5.22 -4.97 15.79
CA LYS A 173 3.86 -4.76 16.35
C LYS A 173 3.45 -3.29 16.49
N CYS A 174 4.40 -2.36 16.43
CA CYS A 174 4.12 -0.92 16.44
C CYS A 174 3.46 -0.42 15.14
N PHE A 175 3.70 -1.10 14.01
CA PHE A 175 3.02 -0.83 12.75
C PHE A 175 1.76 -1.68 12.65
N LYS A 176 0.60 -1.04 12.68
CA LYS A 176 -0.70 -1.71 12.79
C LYS A 176 -1.53 -1.71 11.51
N HIS A 177 -1.23 -0.81 10.60
CA HIS A 177 -1.97 -0.66 9.35
C HIS A 177 -1.66 -1.83 8.40
N GLN A 178 -2.72 -2.49 7.86
CA GLN A 178 -2.56 -3.72 7.11
C GLN A 178 -2.40 -3.52 5.60
N ILE A 179 -2.77 -2.34 5.09
CA ILE A 179 -2.72 -2.07 3.65
C ILE A 179 -1.38 -1.50 3.22
N TYR A 180 -0.77 -0.63 4.04
CA TYR A 180 0.55 -0.06 3.78
C TYR A 180 1.31 0.26 5.06
N ALA A 181 2.61 0.11 5.02
CA ALA A 181 3.52 0.50 6.08
C ALA A 181 4.94 0.71 5.52
N PRO A 182 5.84 1.41 6.22
CA PRO A 182 7.26 1.38 5.88
C PRO A 182 7.75 -0.06 5.81
N GLY A 183 8.59 -0.38 4.83
CA GLY A 183 9.16 -1.73 4.69
C GLY A 183 10.05 -2.11 5.87
N PHE A 184 10.12 -3.41 6.20
CA PHE A 184 10.91 -3.89 7.33
C PHE A 184 12.41 -3.54 7.19
N TYR A 185 12.94 -3.65 5.97
CA TYR A 185 14.34 -3.33 5.67
C TYR A 185 14.53 -2.01 4.90
N THR A 186 13.47 -1.32 4.50
CA THR A 186 13.55 -0.21 3.54
C THR A 186 13.11 1.14 4.10
N GLY A 187 13.10 1.38 5.37
CA GLY A 187 12.73 2.62 6.07
C GLY A 187 11.99 3.76 5.31
N TYR A 188 12.47 4.14 4.13
CA TYR A 188 11.85 5.13 3.24
C TYR A 188 10.78 4.56 2.31
N GLY A 189 10.92 3.32 1.89
CA GLY A 189 10.01 2.68 0.94
C GLY A 189 8.74 2.20 1.63
N VAL A 190 7.57 2.60 1.11
CA VAL A 190 6.30 2.04 1.53
C VAL A 190 6.12 0.66 0.91
N LYS A 191 5.79 -0.32 1.73
CA LYS A 191 5.34 -1.64 1.29
C LYS A 191 3.82 -1.70 1.32
N THR A 192 3.25 -2.20 0.24
CA THR A 192 1.80 -2.45 0.09
C THR A 192 1.49 -3.87 0.51
N LEU A 193 0.39 -4.09 1.25
CA LEU A 193 0.05 -5.36 1.89
C LEU A 193 1.25 -5.98 2.61
N PRO A 194 1.89 -5.23 3.54
CA PRO A 194 3.24 -5.52 4.01
C PRO A 194 3.39 -6.92 4.63
N GLY A 195 2.41 -7.39 5.40
CA GLY A 195 2.48 -8.73 5.99
C GLY A 195 2.46 -9.86 4.98
N ILE A 196 1.78 -9.69 3.83
CA ILE A 196 1.77 -10.67 2.74
C ILE A 196 3.05 -10.56 1.92
N ARG A 197 3.35 -9.34 1.43
CA ARG A 197 4.48 -9.08 0.53
C ARG A 197 5.81 -9.49 1.16
N GLU A 198 6.06 -9.06 2.40
CA GLU A 198 7.31 -9.40 3.09
C GLU A 198 7.41 -10.89 3.44
N GLY A 199 6.29 -11.52 3.78
CA GLY A 199 6.25 -12.97 3.94
C GLY A 199 6.66 -13.71 2.66
N LEU A 200 6.23 -13.24 1.47
CA LEU A 200 6.65 -13.77 0.18
C LEU A 200 8.13 -13.50 -0.11
N GLU A 201 8.59 -12.25 0.02
CA GLU A 201 9.96 -11.84 -0.26
C GLU A 201 10.99 -12.57 0.62
N GLU A 202 10.59 -12.95 1.85
CA GLU A 202 11.45 -13.62 2.82
C GLU A 202 11.24 -15.15 2.88
N ASN A 203 10.46 -15.72 1.97
CA ASN A 203 10.11 -17.16 1.93
C ASN A 203 9.44 -17.65 3.21
N GLN A 204 8.71 -16.77 3.92
CA GLN A 204 7.92 -17.08 5.12
C GLN A 204 6.48 -17.42 4.70
N TRP A 205 6.30 -18.55 4.01
CA TRP A 205 5.04 -18.93 3.36
C TRP A 205 3.84 -18.99 4.31
N LYS A 206 4.07 -19.53 5.51
CA LYS A 206 3.03 -19.58 6.54
C LYS A 206 2.63 -18.18 6.98
N GLU A 207 3.59 -17.29 7.19
CA GLU A 207 3.34 -15.89 7.56
C GLU A 207 2.56 -15.18 6.46
N ALA A 208 2.94 -15.35 5.19
CA ALA A 208 2.22 -14.81 4.06
C ALA A 208 0.76 -15.30 4.03
N GLN A 209 0.54 -16.62 4.19
CA GLN A 209 -0.80 -17.21 4.21
C GLN A 209 -1.66 -16.71 5.39
N ASP A 210 -1.09 -16.58 6.56
CA ASP A 210 -1.80 -16.06 7.74
C ASP A 210 -2.17 -14.57 7.53
N ASN A 211 -1.28 -13.78 6.91
CA ASN A 211 -1.54 -12.36 6.62
C ASN A 211 -2.56 -12.16 5.49
N ILE A 212 -2.69 -13.06 4.52
CA ILE A 212 -3.81 -13.04 3.55
C ILE A 212 -5.14 -13.04 4.29
N ARG A 213 -5.30 -13.90 5.30
CA ARG A 213 -6.52 -13.98 6.12
C ARG A 213 -6.72 -12.72 6.98
N ILE A 214 -5.64 -12.20 7.58
CA ILE A 214 -5.70 -10.97 8.40
C ILE A 214 -6.13 -9.78 7.55
N VAL A 215 -5.59 -9.62 6.35
CA VAL A 215 -5.99 -8.55 5.43
C VAL A 215 -7.45 -8.71 5.01
N ALA A 216 -7.89 -9.94 4.69
CA ALA A 216 -9.29 -10.22 4.36
C ALA A 216 -10.25 -9.79 5.49
N LEU A 217 -9.96 -10.18 6.74
CA LEU A 217 -10.74 -9.77 7.92
C LEU A 217 -10.72 -8.25 8.10
N THR A 218 -9.59 -7.61 7.85
CA THR A 218 -9.44 -6.15 7.93
C THR A 218 -10.31 -5.44 6.90
N LEU A 219 -10.35 -5.94 5.66
CA LEU A 219 -11.23 -5.41 4.61
C LEU A 219 -12.71 -5.68 4.92
N ASP A 220 -13.07 -6.82 5.50
CA ASP A 220 -14.44 -7.09 5.96
C ASP A 220 -14.84 -6.09 7.06
N GLN A 221 -13.97 -5.77 8.02
CA GLN A 221 -14.22 -4.73 9.05
C GLN A 221 -14.43 -3.35 8.44
N PHE A 222 -13.58 -2.98 7.47
CA PHE A 222 -13.74 -1.72 6.74
C PHE A 222 -15.06 -1.67 5.96
N THR A 223 -15.43 -2.78 5.31
CA THR A 223 -16.70 -2.90 4.58
C THR A 223 -17.90 -2.72 5.51
N GLN A 224 -17.88 -3.32 6.70
CA GLN A 224 -18.92 -3.12 7.74
C GLN A 224 -19.00 -1.65 8.20
N GLN A 225 -17.85 -0.97 8.32
CA GLN A 225 -17.84 0.47 8.64
C GLN A 225 -18.55 1.28 7.55
N LEU A 226 -18.34 0.92 6.26
CA LEU A 226 -19.06 1.58 5.16
C LEU A 226 -20.55 1.24 5.12
N GLU A 227 -20.95 0.04 5.52
CA GLU A 227 -22.37 -0.33 5.63
C GLU A 227 -23.11 0.58 6.63
N ALA A 228 -22.44 0.98 7.72
CA ALA A 228 -23.00 1.90 8.69
C ALA A 228 -23.11 3.35 8.15
N ALA A 229 -22.44 3.67 7.04
CA ALA A 229 -22.47 4.98 6.39
C ALA A 229 -23.56 5.09 5.30
N ASN A 230 -24.17 3.97 4.88
CA ASN A 230 -25.24 3.88 3.89
C ASN A 230 -26.61 3.94 4.58
#